data_c0d0413d4f919e3e1a59bdbf9b85d338
#
_entry.id   c0d0413d4f919e3e1a59bdbf9b85d338
#
_cell.length_a   1.000
_cell.length_b   1.000
_cell.length_c   1.000
_cell.angle_alpha   90.00
_cell.angle_beta   90.00
_cell.angle_gamma   90.00
#
_symmetry.space_group_name_H-M   'P 1'
#
loop_
_entity.id
_entity.type
_entity.pdbx_description
1 polymer ?
#
loop_
_entity_poly.entity_id
_entity_poly.type
_entity_poly.pdbx_seq_one_letter_code
_entity_poly.pdbx_strand_id
1 'polypeptide(L)'
;MASVTLALAILSTLARTEAASSAEADEDAAYTRVITERADRIVGQLGIDDGEKATRVRDLIAGQYRALREIHDGRDAKLGHAKPPGDPAVARAWTNVVRDQANRQQFGLHRQFVARLSAELTPEQLDQVKDGMTYGVVPITYRRYLELLPDLTDAEKAAVLANLLEAREYAMDAGSSDEKHNWFRKYKGRINNYLSSAGYDMKQAEQNWAARQRP
;
A
#
# COMPACT_ATOMS: atom_id res chain seq x y z
N MET A 1 -38.00 -17.24 -42.29
CA MET A 1 -37.64 -17.72 -40.91
C MET A 1 -36.28 -17.23 -40.36
N ALA A 2 -35.53 -16.42 -41.11
CA ALA A 2 -34.19 -15.90 -40.66
C ALA A 2 -34.22 -14.61 -39.82
N SER A 3 -35.35 -13.88 -39.79
CA SER A 3 -35.41 -12.57 -39.08
C SER A 3 -35.63 -12.64 -37.56
N VAL A 4 -36.22 -13.72 -37.03
CA VAL A 4 -36.55 -13.86 -35.60
C VAL A 4 -35.32 -14.27 -34.77
N THR A 5 -34.39 -15.02 -35.34
CA THR A 5 -33.16 -15.49 -34.68
C THR A 5 -32.15 -14.36 -34.44
N LEU A 6 -32.10 -13.36 -35.31
CA LEU A 6 -31.20 -12.23 -35.19
C LEU A 6 -31.62 -11.26 -34.06
N ALA A 7 -32.92 -11.03 -33.89
CA ALA A 7 -33.45 -10.14 -32.84
C ALA A 7 -33.22 -10.70 -31.42
N LEU A 8 -33.31 -12.02 -31.25
CA LEU A 8 -33.07 -12.67 -29.92
C LEU A 8 -31.61 -12.62 -29.50
N ALA A 9 -30.67 -12.71 -30.48
CA ALA A 9 -29.22 -12.60 -30.20
C ALA A 9 -28.81 -11.18 -29.79
N ILE A 10 -29.43 -10.16 -30.36
CA ILE A 10 -29.15 -8.74 -30.03
C ILE A 10 -29.70 -8.39 -28.64
N LEU A 11 -30.90 -8.87 -28.29
CA LEU A 11 -31.45 -8.65 -26.95
C LEU A 11 -30.62 -9.33 -25.85
N SER A 12 -30.11 -10.54 -26.11
CA SER A 12 -29.30 -11.26 -25.11
C SER A 12 -27.90 -10.65 -24.92
N THR A 13 -27.33 -10.01 -25.95
CA THR A 13 -26.07 -9.27 -25.84
C THR A 13 -26.25 -7.95 -25.08
N LEU A 14 -27.32 -7.20 -25.36
CA LEU A 14 -27.65 -5.96 -24.64
C LEU A 14 -27.88 -6.21 -23.14
N ALA A 15 -28.69 -7.20 -22.79
CA ALA A 15 -28.95 -7.57 -21.40
C ALA A 15 -27.67 -8.03 -20.65
N ARG A 16 -26.73 -8.70 -21.33
CA ARG A 16 -25.43 -9.06 -20.76
C ARG A 16 -24.53 -7.87 -20.54
N THR A 17 -24.53 -6.90 -21.45
CA THR A 17 -23.72 -5.67 -21.34
C THR A 17 -24.24 -4.78 -20.19
N GLU A 18 -25.57 -4.67 -20.07
CA GLU A 18 -26.19 -3.91 -18.96
C GLU A 18 -25.93 -4.57 -17.58
N ALA A 19 -26.03 -5.90 -17.49
CA ALA A 19 -25.74 -6.63 -16.27
C ALA A 19 -24.25 -6.54 -15.88
N ALA A 20 -23.32 -6.59 -16.82
CA ALA A 20 -21.90 -6.39 -16.59
C ALA A 20 -21.60 -4.96 -16.11
N SER A 21 -22.19 -3.96 -16.75
CA SER A 21 -22.04 -2.55 -16.37
C SER A 21 -22.59 -2.26 -14.98
N SER A 22 -23.73 -2.87 -14.59
CA SER A 22 -24.28 -2.70 -13.25
C SER A 22 -23.42 -3.38 -12.18
N ALA A 23 -22.85 -4.54 -12.46
CA ALA A 23 -21.95 -5.25 -11.54
C ALA A 23 -20.65 -4.47 -11.31
N GLU A 24 -20.07 -3.88 -12.36
CA GLU A 24 -18.89 -3.00 -12.23
C GLU A 24 -19.19 -1.74 -11.43
N ALA A 25 -20.35 -1.11 -11.63
CA ALA A 25 -20.79 0.05 -10.86
C ALA A 25 -21.00 -0.29 -9.38
N ASP A 26 -21.57 -1.45 -9.06
CA ASP A 26 -21.78 -1.91 -7.69
C ASP A 26 -20.44 -2.23 -7.00
N GLU A 27 -19.47 -2.81 -7.71
CA GLU A 27 -18.12 -3.06 -7.20
C GLU A 27 -17.38 -1.75 -6.92
N ASP A 28 -17.44 -0.77 -7.82
CA ASP A 28 -16.80 0.53 -7.60
C ASP A 28 -17.43 1.31 -6.45
N ALA A 29 -18.76 1.24 -6.30
CA ALA A 29 -19.47 1.81 -5.16
C ALA A 29 -19.08 1.13 -3.84
N ALA A 30 -18.94 -0.20 -3.83
CA ALA A 30 -18.47 -0.95 -2.65
C ALA A 30 -17.03 -0.59 -2.29
N TYR A 31 -16.14 -0.51 -3.28
CA TYR A 31 -14.76 -0.08 -3.08
C TYR A 31 -14.68 1.36 -2.54
N THR A 32 -15.46 2.27 -3.11
CA THR A 32 -15.52 3.67 -2.65
C THR A 32 -15.89 3.77 -1.18
N ARG A 33 -16.88 3.00 -0.72
CA ARG A 33 -17.24 2.94 0.71
C ARG A 33 -16.07 2.48 1.57
N VAL A 34 -15.40 1.41 1.18
CA VAL A 34 -14.27 0.84 1.93
C VAL A 34 -13.11 1.83 2.07
N ILE A 35 -12.73 2.50 0.98
CA ILE A 35 -11.61 3.48 1.04
C ILE A 35 -11.99 4.73 1.82
N THR A 36 -13.24 5.17 1.74
CA THR A 36 -13.75 6.31 2.52
C THR A 36 -13.74 5.98 4.02
N GLU A 37 -14.26 4.82 4.43
CA GLU A 37 -14.23 4.37 5.82
C GLU A 37 -12.79 4.21 6.36
N ARG A 38 -11.84 3.78 5.53
CA ARG A 38 -10.43 3.73 5.92
C ARG A 38 -9.86 5.13 6.14
N ALA A 39 -10.16 6.05 5.23
CA ALA A 39 -9.74 7.44 5.33
C ALA A 39 -10.36 8.12 6.56
N ASP A 40 -11.64 7.89 6.84
CA ASP A 40 -12.32 8.41 8.02
C ASP A 40 -11.66 7.93 9.32
N ARG A 41 -11.31 6.64 9.41
CA ARG A 41 -10.59 6.11 10.58
C ARG A 41 -9.22 6.74 10.78
N ILE A 42 -8.50 7.03 9.71
CA ILE A 42 -7.20 7.70 9.77
C ILE A 42 -7.39 9.14 10.24
N VAL A 43 -8.30 9.89 9.62
CA VAL A 43 -8.56 11.30 9.94
C VAL A 43 -9.07 11.45 11.37
N GLY A 44 -9.93 10.53 11.84
CA GLY A 44 -10.44 10.54 13.21
C GLY A 44 -9.35 10.45 14.30
N GLN A 45 -8.14 10.04 13.94
CA GLN A 45 -7.00 9.96 14.88
C GLN A 45 -6.10 11.19 14.85
N LEU A 46 -6.31 12.12 13.90
CA LEU A 46 -5.42 13.27 13.68
C LEU A 46 -5.70 14.47 14.60
N GLY A 47 -6.81 14.47 15.35
CA GLY A 47 -7.19 15.59 16.20
C GLY A 47 -7.45 16.89 15.40
N ILE A 48 -8.10 16.79 14.23
CA ILE A 48 -8.47 17.95 13.41
C ILE A 48 -9.85 18.42 13.85
N ASP A 49 -9.93 19.60 14.46
CA ASP A 49 -11.20 20.20 14.92
C ASP A 49 -11.99 20.85 13.78
N ASP A 50 -11.32 21.33 12.72
CA ASP A 50 -11.94 21.90 11.52
C ASP A 50 -12.53 20.79 10.64
N GLY A 51 -13.85 20.69 10.62
CA GLY A 51 -14.59 19.67 9.85
C GLY A 51 -14.40 19.77 8.32
N GLU A 52 -14.21 20.99 7.79
CA GLU A 52 -13.92 21.15 6.36
C GLU A 52 -12.54 20.66 6.02
N LYS A 53 -11.53 20.96 6.85
CA LYS A 53 -10.18 20.45 6.72
C LYS A 53 -10.16 18.92 6.86
N ALA A 54 -10.85 18.35 7.86
CA ALA A 54 -10.98 16.92 8.04
C ALA A 54 -11.54 16.23 6.78
N THR A 55 -12.57 16.84 6.18
CA THR A 55 -13.18 16.38 4.93
C THR A 55 -12.18 16.42 3.77
N ARG A 56 -11.44 17.52 3.59
CA ARG A 56 -10.43 17.63 2.52
C ARG A 56 -9.33 16.58 2.68
N VAL A 57 -8.83 16.37 3.90
CA VAL A 57 -7.79 15.36 4.20
C VAL A 57 -8.32 13.94 3.93
N ARG A 58 -9.54 13.61 4.36
CA ARG A 58 -10.21 12.35 4.06
C ARG A 58 -10.27 12.10 2.55
N ASP A 59 -10.71 13.11 1.79
CA ASP A 59 -10.89 12.98 0.35
C ASP A 59 -9.55 12.85 -0.38
N LEU A 60 -8.48 13.48 0.12
CA LEU A 60 -7.12 13.26 -0.37
C LEU A 60 -6.67 11.81 -0.16
N ILE A 61 -6.91 11.23 1.03
CA ILE A 61 -6.53 9.85 1.33
C ILE A 61 -7.35 8.86 0.49
N ALA A 62 -8.67 9.04 0.39
CA ALA A 62 -9.54 8.20 -0.42
C ALA A 62 -9.16 8.30 -1.91
N GLY A 63 -8.88 9.50 -2.41
CA GLY A 63 -8.40 9.73 -3.77
C GLY A 63 -7.08 9.03 -4.07
N GLN A 64 -6.14 9.03 -3.11
CA GLN A 64 -4.87 8.30 -3.23
C GLN A 64 -5.10 6.79 -3.40
N TYR A 65 -5.97 6.18 -2.57
CA TYR A 65 -6.30 4.75 -2.71
C TYR A 65 -6.88 4.44 -4.08
N ARG A 66 -7.78 5.28 -4.60
CA ARG A 66 -8.38 5.10 -5.93
C ARG A 66 -7.34 5.19 -7.04
N ALA A 67 -6.51 6.23 -7.04
CA ALA A 67 -5.47 6.41 -8.05
C ALA A 67 -4.42 5.29 -8.03
N LEU A 68 -4.06 4.78 -6.86
CA LEU A 68 -3.17 3.61 -6.73
C LEU A 68 -3.83 2.36 -7.34
N ARG A 69 -5.12 2.09 -7.05
CA ARG A 69 -5.86 0.98 -7.66
C ARG A 69 -5.79 1.05 -9.19
N GLU A 70 -6.08 2.20 -9.79
CA GLU A 70 -6.04 2.38 -11.24
C GLU A 70 -4.66 2.06 -11.84
N ILE A 71 -3.56 2.46 -11.17
CA ILE A 71 -2.20 2.16 -11.61
C ILE A 71 -1.92 0.65 -11.52
N HIS A 72 -2.31 0.01 -10.41
CA HIS A 72 -2.08 -1.41 -10.20
C HIS A 72 -2.91 -2.27 -11.15
N ASP A 73 -4.21 -2.00 -11.26
CA ASP A 73 -5.12 -2.72 -12.16
C ASP A 73 -4.69 -2.55 -13.62
N GLY A 74 -4.28 -1.35 -14.03
CA GLY A 74 -3.75 -1.09 -15.36
C GLY A 74 -2.44 -1.81 -15.65
N ARG A 75 -1.55 -1.95 -14.66
CA ARG A 75 -0.34 -2.78 -14.76
C ARG A 75 -0.71 -4.25 -14.94
N ASP A 76 -1.57 -4.76 -14.07
CA ASP A 76 -1.92 -6.17 -14.01
C ASP A 76 -2.73 -6.59 -15.25
N ALA A 77 -3.62 -5.75 -15.74
CA ALA A 77 -4.31 -5.94 -17.00
C ALA A 77 -3.31 -6.06 -18.18
N LYS A 78 -2.32 -5.17 -18.27
CA LYS A 78 -1.28 -5.26 -19.31
C LYS A 78 -0.47 -6.55 -19.21
N LEU A 79 -0.13 -6.99 -17.98
CA LEU A 79 0.64 -8.22 -17.77
C LEU A 79 -0.19 -9.48 -17.99
N GLY A 80 -1.49 -9.45 -17.69
CA GLY A 80 -2.40 -10.59 -17.83
C GLY A 80 -2.94 -10.80 -19.26
N HIS A 81 -3.23 -9.73 -20.00
CA HIS A 81 -3.84 -9.81 -21.33
C HIS A 81 -2.83 -9.90 -22.49
N ALA A 82 -1.62 -9.41 -22.29
CA ALA A 82 -0.61 -9.55 -23.34
C ALA A 82 0.00 -10.95 -23.27
N LYS A 83 -0.21 -11.73 -24.34
CA LYS A 83 0.54 -12.96 -24.55
C LYS A 83 2.03 -12.55 -24.64
N PRO A 84 2.87 -12.92 -23.66
CA PRO A 84 4.26 -12.50 -23.71
C PRO A 84 4.90 -13.00 -25.02
N PRO A 85 5.82 -12.23 -25.63
CA PRO A 85 6.56 -12.68 -26.80
C PRO A 85 7.16 -14.07 -26.55
N GLY A 86 7.21 -14.92 -27.59
CA GLY A 86 7.68 -16.28 -27.47
C GLY A 86 9.15 -16.43 -27.01
N ASP A 87 9.96 -15.38 -27.21
CA ASP A 87 11.33 -15.30 -26.68
C ASP A 87 11.32 -14.89 -25.20
N PRO A 88 11.88 -15.70 -24.27
CA PRO A 88 11.90 -15.40 -22.84
C PRO A 88 12.65 -14.11 -22.46
N ALA A 89 13.65 -13.68 -23.23
CA ALA A 89 14.37 -12.44 -22.97
C ALA A 89 13.51 -11.22 -23.33
N VAL A 90 12.83 -11.28 -24.47
CA VAL A 90 11.89 -10.23 -24.90
C VAL A 90 10.70 -10.14 -23.94
N ALA A 91 10.18 -11.27 -23.48
CA ALA A 91 9.09 -11.32 -22.50
C ALA A 91 9.49 -10.67 -21.18
N ARG A 92 10.70 -10.94 -20.68
CA ARG A 92 11.24 -10.29 -19.47
C ARG A 92 11.42 -8.78 -19.66
N ALA A 93 12.01 -8.37 -20.79
CA ALA A 93 12.21 -6.96 -21.08
C ALA A 93 10.87 -6.21 -21.13
N TRP A 94 9.86 -6.77 -21.79
CA TRP A 94 8.52 -6.21 -21.85
C TRP A 94 7.88 -6.09 -20.44
N THR A 95 7.96 -7.15 -19.64
CA THR A 95 7.47 -7.14 -18.25
C THR A 95 8.11 -6.02 -17.44
N ASN A 96 9.43 -5.84 -17.58
CA ASN A 96 10.16 -4.77 -16.89
C ASN A 96 9.68 -3.39 -17.36
N VAL A 97 9.48 -3.17 -18.66
CA VAL A 97 8.94 -1.89 -19.17
C VAL A 97 7.57 -1.56 -18.58
N VAL A 98 6.66 -2.55 -18.52
CA VAL A 98 5.33 -2.35 -17.93
C VAL A 98 5.41 -2.00 -16.44
N ARG A 99 6.25 -2.72 -15.67
CA ARG A 99 6.47 -2.45 -14.25
C ARG A 99 7.12 -1.08 -14.02
N ASP A 100 8.12 -0.73 -14.80
CA ASP A 100 8.81 0.57 -14.68
C ASP A 100 7.88 1.73 -15.02
N GLN A 101 6.95 1.55 -15.95
CA GLN A 101 5.93 2.55 -16.23
C GLN A 101 5.02 2.75 -15.02
N ALA A 102 4.51 1.68 -14.41
CA ALA A 102 3.67 1.76 -13.23
C ALA A 102 4.44 2.40 -12.05
N ASN A 103 5.70 2.01 -11.81
CA ASN A 103 6.54 2.56 -10.76
C ASN A 103 6.74 4.08 -10.93
N ARG A 104 6.95 4.57 -12.16
CA ARG A 104 7.06 6.01 -12.42
C ARG A 104 5.77 6.76 -12.11
N GLN A 105 4.62 6.18 -12.46
CA GLN A 105 3.30 6.76 -12.16
C GLN A 105 3.07 6.81 -10.64
N GLN A 106 3.35 5.73 -9.93
CA GLN A 106 3.27 5.66 -8.46
C GLN A 106 4.16 6.71 -7.79
N PHE A 107 5.41 6.83 -8.24
CA PHE A 107 6.34 7.83 -7.69
C PHE A 107 5.84 9.26 -7.87
N GLY A 108 5.30 9.58 -9.04
CA GLY A 108 4.67 10.88 -9.31
C GLY A 108 3.46 11.15 -8.42
N LEU A 109 2.58 10.15 -8.31
CA LEU A 109 1.39 10.20 -7.47
C LEU A 109 1.73 10.36 -5.98
N HIS A 110 2.69 9.58 -5.47
CA HIS A 110 3.18 9.66 -4.11
C HIS A 110 3.66 11.08 -3.74
N ARG A 111 4.51 11.66 -4.57
CA ARG A 111 5.01 13.02 -4.33
C ARG A 111 3.91 14.07 -4.29
N GLN A 112 2.93 13.97 -5.19
CA GLN A 112 1.78 14.89 -5.21
C GLN A 112 0.91 14.71 -3.96
N PHE A 113 0.67 13.49 -3.56
CA PHE A 113 -0.11 13.16 -2.37
C PHE A 113 0.54 13.73 -1.10
N VAL A 114 1.83 13.44 -0.89
CA VAL A 114 2.58 13.96 0.27
C VAL A 114 2.59 15.49 0.26
N ALA A 115 2.81 16.13 -0.89
CA ALA A 115 2.80 17.59 -0.99
C ALA A 115 1.43 18.20 -0.62
N ARG A 116 0.33 17.60 -1.09
CA ARG A 116 -1.03 18.05 -0.75
C ARG A 116 -1.34 17.87 0.73
N LEU A 117 -0.97 16.74 1.31
CA LEU A 117 -1.15 16.52 2.75
C LEU A 117 -0.30 17.49 3.59
N SER A 118 0.94 17.76 3.17
CA SER A 118 1.82 18.71 3.87
C SER A 118 1.30 20.15 3.86
N ALA A 119 0.43 20.51 2.91
CA ALA A 119 -0.24 21.80 2.90
C ALA A 119 -1.40 21.89 3.89
N GLU A 120 -1.96 20.76 4.32
CA GLU A 120 -3.11 20.68 5.22
C GLU A 120 -2.70 20.27 6.65
N LEU A 121 -1.60 19.52 6.84
CA LEU A 121 -1.26 18.82 8.07
C LEU A 121 0.07 19.25 8.64
N THR A 122 0.22 19.10 9.96
CA THR A 122 1.55 19.19 10.60
C THR A 122 2.41 17.97 10.21
N PRO A 123 3.74 18.04 10.37
CA PRO A 123 4.61 16.88 10.12
C PRO A 123 4.18 15.63 10.89
N GLU A 124 3.75 15.78 12.16
CA GLU A 124 3.31 14.68 13.02
C GLU A 124 2.00 14.06 12.51
N GLN A 125 1.04 14.90 12.10
CA GLN A 125 -0.22 14.44 11.50
C GLN A 125 0.02 13.74 10.16
N LEU A 126 0.96 14.24 9.35
CA LEU A 126 1.35 13.58 8.10
C LEU A 126 1.93 12.19 8.36
N ASP A 127 2.80 12.05 9.36
CA ASP A 127 3.33 10.74 9.76
C ASP A 127 2.23 9.80 10.27
N GLN A 128 1.25 10.31 11.03
CA GLN A 128 0.09 9.52 11.45
C GLN A 128 -0.75 9.03 10.26
N VAL A 129 -0.94 9.85 9.21
CA VAL A 129 -1.61 9.41 7.97
C VAL A 129 -0.83 8.26 7.33
N LYS A 130 0.49 8.41 7.16
CA LYS A 130 1.36 7.38 6.58
C LYS A 130 1.30 6.08 7.38
N ASP A 131 1.34 6.17 8.70
CA ASP A 131 1.20 5.02 9.60
C ASP A 131 -0.19 4.37 9.47
N GLY A 132 -1.25 5.17 9.43
CA GLY A 132 -2.62 4.67 9.22
C GLY A 132 -2.79 3.94 7.90
N MET A 133 -2.18 4.42 6.81
CA MET A 133 -2.20 3.76 5.50
C MET A 133 -1.39 2.45 5.47
N THR A 134 -0.55 2.22 6.47
CA THR A 134 0.35 1.05 6.58
C THR A 134 0.15 0.25 7.88
N TYR A 135 -1.08 0.30 8.43
CA TYR A 135 -1.51 -0.47 9.60
C TYR A 135 -0.70 -0.22 10.89
N GLY A 136 -0.04 0.93 11.01
CA GLY A 136 0.80 1.26 12.17
C GLY A 136 2.02 0.36 12.32
N VAL A 137 2.50 -0.25 11.24
CA VAL A 137 3.62 -1.22 11.32
C VAL A 137 4.90 -0.58 11.84
N VAL A 138 5.17 0.71 11.51
CA VAL A 138 6.40 1.39 11.98
C VAL A 138 6.45 1.47 13.50
N PRO A 139 5.52 2.13 14.20
CA PRO A 139 5.60 2.27 15.65
C PRO A 139 5.56 0.92 16.39
N ILE A 140 4.78 -0.05 15.89
CA ILE A 140 4.68 -1.40 16.47
C ILE A 140 6.02 -2.13 16.35
N THR A 141 6.61 -2.12 15.13
CA THR A 141 7.84 -2.85 14.85
C THR A 141 9.04 -2.18 15.52
N TYR A 142 9.10 -0.85 15.53
CA TYR A 142 10.18 -0.12 16.21
C TYR A 142 10.20 -0.40 17.70
N ARG A 143 9.05 -0.31 18.38
CA ARG A 143 8.92 -0.69 19.78
C ARG A 143 9.39 -2.12 20.02
N ARG A 144 9.03 -3.05 19.15
CA ARG A 144 9.45 -4.43 19.25
C ARG A 144 10.98 -4.59 19.21
N TYR A 145 11.69 -3.85 18.33
CA TYR A 145 13.16 -3.85 18.30
C TYR A 145 13.76 -3.31 19.62
N LEU A 146 13.21 -2.25 20.17
CA LEU A 146 13.67 -1.69 21.45
C LEU A 146 13.46 -2.66 22.62
N GLU A 147 12.37 -3.42 22.61
CA GLU A 147 12.11 -4.46 23.62
C GLU A 147 13.01 -5.68 23.45
N LEU A 148 13.31 -6.08 22.20
CA LEU A 148 14.19 -7.21 21.90
C LEU A 148 15.64 -6.91 22.31
N LEU A 149 16.09 -5.71 22.02
CA LEU A 149 17.47 -5.26 22.16
C LEU A 149 17.52 -3.95 22.97
N PRO A 150 17.39 -4.02 24.30
CA PRO A 150 17.34 -2.82 25.15
C PRO A 150 18.65 -2.00 25.13
N ASP A 151 19.76 -2.65 24.78
CA ASP A 151 21.10 -2.05 24.78
C ASP A 151 21.50 -1.43 23.43
N LEU A 152 20.54 -1.24 22.50
CA LEU A 152 20.81 -0.53 21.26
C LEU A 152 21.33 0.87 21.54
N THR A 153 22.42 1.23 20.88
CA THR A 153 22.91 2.61 20.86
C THR A 153 21.93 3.54 20.12
N ASP A 154 22.04 4.84 20.34
CA ASP A 154 21.15 5.80 19.65
C ASP A 154 21.37 5.80 18.13
N ALA A 155 22.58 5.51 17.66
CA ALA A 155 22.87 5.34 16.23
C ALA A 155 22.14 4.12 15.64
N GLU A 156 22.13 3.00 16.35
CA GLU A 156 21.43 1.77 15.94
C GLU A 156 19.90 1.94 15.98
N LYS A 157 19.37 2.59 17.02
CA LYS A 157 17.96 2.96 17.10
C LYS A 157 17.55 3.82 15.90
N ALA A 158 18.37 4.83 15.57
CA ALA A 158 18.13 5.69 14.42
C ALA A 158 18.19 4.91 13.09
N ALA A 159 19.13 3.98 12.94
CA ALA A 159 19.23 3.12 11.75
C ALA A 159 18.03 2.19 11.60
N VAL A 160 17.55 1.59 12.70
CA VAL A 160 16.32 0.77 12.70
C VAL A 160 15.13 1.61 12.28
N LEU A 161 14.93 2.77 12.89
CA LEU A 161 13.81 3.67 12.56
C LEU A 161 13.87 4.13 11.10
N ALA A 162 15.03 4.56 10.61
CA ALA A 162 15.20 5.01 9.22
C ALA A 162 14.80 3.93 8.21
N ASN A 163 15.20 2.67 8.44
CA ASN A 163 14.81 1.55 7.59
C ASN A 163 13.30 1.29 7.62
N LEU A 164 12.64 1.40 8.78
CA LEU A 164 11.19 1.24 8.89
C LEU A 164 10.43 2.37 8.21
N LEU A 165 10.90 3.61 8.34
CA LEU A 165 10.33 4.77 7.65
C LEU A 165 10.47 4.62 6.13
N GLU A 166 11.63 4.20 5.63
CA GLU A 166 11.82 3.93 4.21
C GLU A 166 10.88 2.82 3.71
N ALA A 167 10.72 1.73 4.48
CA ALA A 167 9.75 0.68 4.16
C ALA A 167 8.31 1.21 4.07
N ARG A 168 7.93 2.14 4.95
CA ARG A 168 6.60 2.77 4.99
C ARG A 168 6.31 3.53 3.71
N GLU A 169 7.26 4.31 3.21
CA GLU A 169 7.08 5.09 1.97
C GLU A 169 6.76 4.17 0.77
N TYR A 170 7.41 3.01 0.65
CA TYR A 170 7.08 2.03 -0.39
C TYR A 170 5.77 1.27 -0.09
N ALA A 171 5.52 0.93 1.16
CA ALA A 171 4.32 0.20 1.56
C ALA A 171 3.03 0.99 1.35
N MET A 172 3.07 2.33 1.50
CA MET A 172 1.91 3.19 1.26
C MET A 172 1.33 3.01 -0.13
N ASP A 173 2.19 2.83 -1.13
CA ASP A 173 1.83 2.79 -2.55
C ASP A 173 1.57 1.37 -3.06
N ALA A 174 1.71 0.35 -2.22
CA ALA A 174 1.49 -1.03 -2.60
C ALA A 174 0.00 -1.34 -2.81
N GLY A 175 -0.31 -2.18 -3.81
CA GLY A 175 -1.66 -2.47 -4.28
C GLY A 175 -2.48 -3.37 -3.37
N SER A 176 -1.81 -4.14 -2.48
CA SER A 176 -2.48 -5.07 -1.58
C SER A 176 -1.89 -5.06 -0.17
N SER A 177 -2.64 -5.63 0.78
CA SER A 177 -2.15 -5.83 2.15
C SER A 177 -0.86 -6.68 2.17
N ASP A 178 -0.82 -7.75 1.38
CA ASP A 178 0.33 -8.65 1.30
C ASP A 178 1.56 -7.94 0.74
N GLU A 179 1.41 -7.11 -0.31
CA GLU A 179 2.49 -6.30 -0.85
C GLU A 179 3.01 -5.29 0.18
N LYS A 180 2.12 -4.64 0.96
CA LYS A 180 2.51 -3.76 2.07
C LYS A 180 3.36 -4.51 3.11
N HIS A 181 2.90 -5.67 3.54
CA HIS A 181 3.64 -6.51 4.49
C HIS A 181 4.97 -7.04 3.92
N ASN A 182 5.04 -7.30 2.61
CA ASN A 182 6.28 -7.72 1.94
C ASN A 182 7.35 -6.64 1.97
N TRP A 183 6.98 -5.35 1.81
CA TRP A 183 7.92 -4.26 1.98
C TRP A 183 8.52 -4.24 3.38
N PHE A 184 7.70 -4.30 4.41
CA PHE A 184 8.19 -4.35 5.79
C PHE A 184 9.01 -5.61 6.08
N ARG A 185 8.65 -6.76 5.52
CA ARG A 185 9.43 -8.00 5.67
C ARG A 185 10.83 -7.86 5.08
N LYS A 186 10.93 -7.27 3.88
CA LYS A 186 12.22 -6.98 3.22
C LYS A 186 13.10 -6.09 4.09
N TYR A 187 12.55 -5.00 4.63
CA TYR A 187 13.31 -4.07 5.45
C TYR A 187 13.64 -4.62 6.83
N LYS A 188 12.78 -5.41 7.44
CA LYS A 188 13.14 -6.18 8.65
C LYS A 188 14.33 -7.11 8.42
N GLY A 189 14.41 -7.73 7.26
CA GLY A 189 15.61 -8.50 6.86
C GLY A 189 16.87 -7.63 6.81
N ARG A 190 16.82 -6.43 6.21
CA ARG A 190 17.95 -5.46 6.21
C ARG A 190 18.36 -5.06 7.63
N ILE A 191 17.37 -4.73 8.48
CA ILE A 191 17.61 -4.37 9.88
C ILE A 191 18.29 -5.51 10.62
N ASN A 192 17.79 -6.73 10.49
CA ASN A 192 18.36 -7.89 11.17
C ASN A 192 19.80 -8.16 10.70
N ASN A 193 20.09 -8.04 9.39
CA ASN A 193 21.44 -8.17 8.87
C ASN A 193 22.39 -7.09 9.43
N TYR A 194 21.92 -5.84 9.48
CA TYR A 194 22.68 -4.72 10.05
C TYR A 194 23.00 -4.98 11.54
N LEU A 195 21.99 -5.34 12.34
CA LEU A 195 22.17 -5.62 13.77
C LEU A 195 23.07 -6.84 14.01
N SER A 196 22.92 -7.90 13.20
CA SER A 196 23.83 -9.05 13.28
C SER A 196 25.28 -8.67 12.96
N SER A 197 25.50 -7.79 11.99
CA SER A 197 26.85 -7.28 11.68
C SER A 197 27.41 -6.37 12.78
N ALA A 198 26.54 -5.75 13.59
CA ALA A 198 26.91 -5.00 14.78
C ALA A 198 27.14 -5.88 16.03
N GLY A 199 26.99 -7.20 15.89
CA GLY A 199 27.29 -8.18 16.96
C GLY A 199 26.08 -8.68 17.73
N TYR A 200 24.85 -8.31 17.35
CA TYR A 200 23.63 -8.78 18.02
C TYR A 200 23.21 -10.16 17.50
N ASP A 201 22.96 -11.10 18.41
CA ASP A 201 22.31 -12.38 18.10
C ASP A 201 20.79 -12.22 18.19
N MET A 202 20.12 -12.08 17.03
CA MET A 202 18.69 -11.87 16.96
C MET A 202 17.89 -13.06 17.50
N LYS A 203 18.38 -14.29 17.36
CA LYS A 203 17.71 -15.47 17.89
C LYS A 203 17.79 -15.51 19.41
N GLN A 204 18.95 -15.22 19.97
CA GLN A 204 19.12 -15.12 21.42
C GLN A 204 18.31 -13.97 22.01
N ALA A 205 18.23 -12.82 21.31
CA ALA A 205 17.40 -11.68 21.71
C ALA A 205 15.93 -12.05 21.81
N GLU A 206 15.38 -12.80 20.85
CA GLU A 206 14.01 -13.30 20.89
C GLU A 206 13.77 -14.25 22.08
N GLN A 207 14.70 -15.16 22.34
CA GLN A 207 14.62 -16.08 23.48
C GLN A 207 14.64 -15.31 24.81
N ASN A 208 15.53 -14.35 24.95
CA ASN A 208 15.66 -13.51 26.13
C ASN A 208 14.39 -12.66 26.34
N TRP A 209 13.84 -12.08 25.28
CA TRP A 209 12.60 -11.34 25.35
C TRP A 209 11.44 -12.24 25.80
N ALA A 210 11.29 -13.43 25.19
CA ALA A 210 10.24 -14.37 25.55
C ALA A 210 10.37 -14.84 27.02
N ALA A 211 11.58 -14.98 27.53
CA ALA A 211 11.82 -15.30 28.94
C ALA A 211 11.38 -14.17 29.87
N ARG A 212 11.60 -12.89 29.50
CA ARG A 212 11.16 -11.72 30.27
C ARG A 212 9.63 -11.53 30.28
N GLN A 213 8.89 -12.11 29.32
CA GLN A 213 7.42 -12.03 29.27
C GLN A 213 6.72 -13.15 30.06
N ARG A 214 7.45 -14.12 30.56
CA ARG A 214 6.86 -15.18 31.41
C ARG A 214 6.66 -14.64 32.81
N PRO A 215 5.43 -14.83 33.38
CA PRO A 215 5.14 -14.40 34.77
C PRO A 215 5.97 -15.18 35.77
#